data_a8ef386745a72c39108d2c6eff19556c
#
_entry.id   a8ef386745a72c39108d2c6eff19556c
#
_cell.length_a   1.000
_cell.length_b   1.000
_cell.length_c   1.000
_cell.angle_alpha   90.00
_cell.angle_beta   90.00
_cell.angle_gamma   90.00
#
_symmetry.space_group_name_H-M   'P 1'
#
loop_
_entity.id
_entity.type
_entity.pdbx_description
1 polymer ?
#
loop_
_entity_poly.entity_id
_entity_poly.type
_entity_poly.pdbx_seq_one_letter_code
_entity_poly.pdbx_strand_id
1 'polypeptide(L)'
;MIAGCSSSLLEYCSRVLVVDDLLATGGTADYRDAAGLSVEKVNKVAQGRPHIVDRIADGEVGLIFNTTEGWQSLKDSQPIRMAALAQKIPYFTTAPASIEAARAIGQAVANPSRSLEVRPLQSYYSQSHH
;
A
#
# COMPACT_ATOMS: atom_id res chain seq x y z
N MET A 1 3.16 -3.64 2.94
CA MET A 1 3.79 -2.45 3.54
C MET A 1 2.96 -1.21 3.26
N ILE A 2 2.80 -0.35 4.22
CA ILE A 2 2.12 0.94 4.04
C ILE A 2 3.04 2.03 4.56
N ALA A 3 3.54 2.87 3.66
CA ALA A 3 4.40 3.99 4.01
C ALA A 3 3.71 5.30 3.61
N GLY A 4 3.50 6.21 4.57
CA GLY A 4 2.98 7.56 4.31
C GLY A 4 1.51 7.63 3.90
N CYS A 5 0.59 7.09 4.70
CA CYS A 5 -0.84 7.09 4.42
C CYS A 5 -1.65 8.01 5.33
N SER A 6 -2.76 8.54 4.80
CA SER A 6 -3.77 9.22 5.60
C SER A 6 -4.48 8.24 6.56
N SER A 7 -4.99 8.75 7.67
CA SER A 7 -5.66 7.97 8.73
C SER A 7 -6.80 7.08 8.23
N SER A 8 -7.61 7.58 7.31
CA SER A 8 -8.74 6.85 6.74
C SER A 8 -8.35 5.63 5.91
N LEU A 9 -7.25 5.70 5.17
CA LEU A 9 -6.73 4.57 4.41
C LEU A 9 -6.21 3.46 5.33
N LEU A 10 -5.55 3.84 6.40
CA LEU A 10 -4.98 2.91 7.37
C LEU A 10 -6.05 2.10 8.10
N GLU A 11 -7.12 2.77 8.53
CA GLU A 11 -8.26 2.13 9.16
C GLU A 11 -8.97 1.16 8.22
N TYR A 12 -9.09 1.53 6.94
CA TYR A 12 -9.69 0.67 5.93
C TYR A 12 -8.81 -0.56 5.63
N CYS A 13 -7.52 -0.38 5.42
CA CYS A 13 -6.59 -1.48 5.15
C CYS A 13 -6.53 -2.50 6.30
N SER A 14 -6.58 -2.05 7.54
CA SER A 14 -6.56 -2.93 8.71
C SER A 14 -7.81 -3.82 8.82
N ARG A 15 -8.95 -3.33 8.33
CA ARG A 15 -10.23 -4.08 8.35
C ARG A 15 -10.36 -5.08 7.21
N VAL A 16 -9.69 -4.81 6.09
CA VAL A 16 -9.89 -5.54 4.83
C VAL A 16 -8.72 -6.48 4.51
N LEU A 17 -7.52 -6.11 4.90
CA LEU A 17 -6.34 -6.92 4.67
C LEU A 17 -5.97 -7.70 5.93
N VAL A 18 -6.20 -8.99 5.90
CA VAL A 18 -5.53 -9.94 6.80
C VAL A 18 -4.09 -10.02 6.31
N VAL A 19 -3.25 -9.10 6.77
CA VAL A 19 -1.83 -9.04 6.42
C VAL A 19 -1.04 -9.46 7.64
N ASP A 20 -0.29 -10.52 7.53
CA ASP A 20 0.48 -11.07 8.64
C ASP A 20 1.59 -10.11 9.09
N ASP A 21 2.17 -9.33 8.16
CA ASP A 21 3.25 -8.39 8.44
C ASP A 21 3.04 -7.01 7.78
N LEU A 22 2.79 -6.01 8.60
CA LEU A 22 2.71 -4.61 8.18
C LEU A 22 4.01 -3.88 8.53
N LEU A 23 4.67 -3.33 7.52
CA LEU A 23 5.83 -2.47 7.68
C LEU A 23 5.43 -1.00 7.48
N ALA A 24 5.84 -0.11 8.37
CA ALA A 24 5.61 1.31 8.20
C ALA A 24 6.81 2.17 8.61
N THR A 25 7.01 3.27 7.89
CA THR A 25 8.02 4.26 8.26
C THR A 25 7.51 5.21 9.34
N GLY A 26 8.38 5.67 10.19
CA GLY A 26 8.26 6.65 11.27
C GLY A 26 6.84 7.08 11.66
N GLY A 27 6.38 8.25 11.18
CA GLY A 27 5.09 8.82 11.57
C GLY A 27 3.87 7.95 11.25
N THR A 28 3.94 7.08 10.24
CA THR A 28 2.87 6.13 9.92
C THR A 28 2.83 4.99 10.96
N ALA A 29 3.99 4.52 11.43
CA ALA A 29 4.06 3.51 12.48
C ALA A 29 3.51 4.03 13.81
N ASP A 30 3.94 5.22 14.20
CA ASP A 30 3.51 5.87 15.46
C ASP A 30 1.98 6.07 15.49
N TYR A 31 1.37 6.44 14.37
CA TYR A 31 -0.08 6.58 14.24
C TYR A 31 -0.81 5.23 14.40
N ARG A 32 -0.24 4.14 13.90
CA ARG A 32 -0.86 2.82 13.95
C ARG A 32 -0.78 2.16 15.31
N ASP A 33 0.31 2.34 16.03
CA ASP A 33 0.41 1.89 17.42
C ASP A 33 -0.69 2.53 18.28
N ALA A 34 -0.98 3.82 18.03
CA ALA A 34 -2.10 4.50 18.68
C ALA A 34 -3.48 3.93 18.29
N ALA A 35 -3.61 3.33 17.10
CA ALA A 35 -4.83 2.67 16.63
C ALA A 35 -4.92 1.18 17.00
N GLY A 36 -3.96 0.63 17.76
CA GLY A 36 -3.93 -0.76 18.22
C GLY A 36 -3.59 -1.78 17.14
N LEU A 37 -2.93 -1.36 16.08
CA LEU A 37 -2.49 -2.23 14.98
C LEU A 37 -1.02 -2.61 15.16
N SER A 38 -0.72 -3.91 15.14
CA SER A 38 0.66 -4.39 15.16
C SER A 38 1.36 -4.04 13.86
N VAL A 39 2.40 -3.21 13.95
CA VAL A 39 3.16 -2.73 12.78
C VAL A 39 4.64 -2.71 13.12
N GLU A 40 5.46 -3.33 12.29
CA GLU A 40 6.90 -3.21 12.39
C GLU A 40 7.35 -1.84 11.86
N LYS A 41 8.05 -1.07 12.71
CA LYS A 41 8.63 0.20 12.33
C LYS A 41 9.92 -0.03 11.54
N VAL A 42 10.00 0.55 10.35
CA VAL A 42 11.19 0.49 9.50
C VAL A 42 11.76 1.89 9.26
N ASN A 43 13.08 1.99 9.16
CA ASN A 43 13.75 3.25 8.89
C ASN A 43 13.46 3.76 7.48
N LYS A 44 13.34 5.08 7.34
CA LYS A 44 13.49 5.74 6.04
C LYS A 44 14.94 5.65 5.57
N VAL A 45 15.20 5.79 4.27
CA VAL A 45 16.56 5.77 3.70
C VAL A 45 17.50 6.74 4.39
N ALA A 46 17.03 7.94 4.72
CA ALA A 46 17.80 8.98 5.40
C ALA A 46 18.13 8.67 6.89
N GLN A 47 17.49 7.68 7.48
CA GLN A 47 17.67 7.30 8.89
C GLN A 47 18.74 6.21 9.10
N GLY A 48 19.30 5.69 8.02
CA GLY A 48 20.32 4.64 8.07
C GLY A 48 19.75 3.22 7.92
N ARG A 49 20.67 2.26 7.80
CA ARG A 49 20.36 0.84 7.59
C ARG A 49 20.11 0.08 8.90
N PRO A 50 19.29 -0.98 8.89
CA PRO A 50 18.44 -1.41 7.78
C PRO A 50 17.28 -0.43 7.54
N HIS A 51 16.96 -0.15 6.28
CA HIS A 51 15.90 0.75 5.89
C HIS A 51 14.94 0.07 4.90
N ILE A 52 13.85 0.77 4.55
CA ILE A 52 12.77 0.21 3.74
C ILE A 52 13.23 -0.36 2.39
N VAL A 53 14.22 0.24 1.74
CA VAL A 53 14.74 -0.26 0.46
C VAL A 53 15.49 -1.58 0.63
N ASP A 54 16.15 -1.80 1.77
CA ASP A 54 16.77 -3.09 2.07
C ASP A 54 15.71 -4.19 2.17
N ARG A 55 14.61 -3.94 2.90
CA ARG A 55 13.47 -4.88 3.03
C ARG A 55 12.80 -5.19 1.68
N ILE A 56 12.72 -4.20 0.79
CA ILE A 56 12.23 -4.40 -0.57
C ILE A 56 13.20 -5.30 -1.36
N ALA A 57 14.49 -5.04 -1.28
CA ALA A 57 15.52 -5.81 -1.98
C ALA A 57 15.58 -7.27 -1.50
N ASP A 58 15.34 -7.50 -0.22
CA ASP A 58 15.32 -8.83 0.40
C ASP A 58 14.03 -9.63 0.07
N GLY A 59 13.11 -9.04 -0.68
CA GLY A 59 11.87 -9.70 -1.11
C GLY A 59 10.78 -9.81 -0.04
N GLU A 60 10.91 -9.08 1.06
CA GLU A 60 9.97 -9.09 2.19
C GLU A 60 8.71 -8.24 1.96
N VAL A 61 8.65 -7.51 0.85
CA VAL A 61 7.57 -6.57 0.55
C VAL A 61 6.84 -6.99 -0.72
N GLY A 62 5.56 -7.30 -0.60
CA GLY A 62 4.71 -7.71 -1.74
C GLY A 62 3.80 -6.58 -2.29
N LEU A 63 3.59 -5.51 -1.53
CA LEU A 63 2.69 -4.42 -1.90
C LEU A 63 3.11 -3.12 -1.21
N ILE A 64 3.04 -1.99 -1.93
CA ILE A 64 3.44 -0.69 -1.40
C ILE A 64 2.32 0.34 -1.57
N PHE A 65 1.90 0.93 -0.47
CA PHE A 65 1.09 2.14 -0.44
C PHE A 65 1.96 3.31 0.04
N ASN A 66 2.21 4.27 -0.81
CA ASN A 66 3.05 5.42 -0.47
C ASN A 66 2.42 6.71 -1.02
N THR A 67 1.47 7.24 -0.27
CA THR A 67 0.84 8.52 -0.56
C THR A 67 1.74 9.63 -0.09
N THR A 68 2.26 10.42 -1.02
CA THR A 68 3.19 11.51 -0.73
C THR A 68 2.49 12.85 -0.89
N GLU A 69 2.62 13.71 0.10
CA GLU A 69 2.19 15.10 0.05
C GLU A 69 3.41 16.02 0.18
N GLY A 70 3.53 16.93 -0.78
CA GLY A 70 4.62 17.89 -0.81
C GLY A 70 5.92 17.40 -1.45
N TRP A 71 6.77 18.35 -1.81
CA TRP A 71 7.99 18.13 -2.58
C TRP A 71 9.02 17.25 -1.85
N GLN A 72 9.19 17.43 -0.55
CA GLN A 72 10.16 16.65 0.22
C GLN A 72 9.76 15.18 0.29
N SER A 73 8.51 14.89 0.56
CA SER A 73 7.99 13.51 0.58
C SER A 73 8.12 12.83 -0.77
N LEU A 74 7.95 13.57 -1.86
CA LEU A 74 8.12 13.08 -3.22
C LEU A 74 9.58 12.65 -3.47
N LYS A 75 10.54 13.47 -3.04
CA LYS A 75 11.96 13.20 -3.16
C LYS A 75 12.39 11.99 -2.30
N ASP A 76 11.90 11.92 -1.07
CA ASP A 76 12.19 10.82 -0.14
C ASP A 76 11.61 9.47 -0.63
N SER A 77 10.55 9.50 -1.43
CA SER A 77 9.90 8.31 -1.98
C SER A 77 10.59 7.74 -3.24
N GLN A 78 11.48 8.49 -3.87
CA GLN A 78 12.14 8.08 -5.11
C GLN A 78 12.91 6.75 -4.99
N PRO A 79 13.74 6.51 -3.96
CA PRO A 79 14.43 5.24 -3.79
C PRO A 79 13.47 4.06 -3.63
N ILE A 80 12.34 4.26 -2.95
CA ILE A 80 11.30 3.24 -2.76
C ILE A 80 10.66 2.88 -4.09
N ARG A 81 10.33 3.88 -4.93
CA ARG A 81 9.76 3.66 -6.27
C ARG A 81 10.70 2.88 -7.18
N MET A 82 11.98 3.25 -7.17
CA MET A 82 12.99 2.55 -7.97
C MET A 82 13.17 1.10 -7.53
N ALA A 83 13.20 0.84 -6.25
CA ALA A 83 13.28 -0.51 -5.71
C ALA A 83 12.02 -1.33 -6.02
N ALA A 84 10.83 -0.74 -5.87
CA ALA A 84 9.57 -1.38 -6.22
C ALA A 84 9.50 -1.76 -7.70
N LEU A 85 9.93 -0.87 -8.60
CA LEU A 85 9.98 -1.13 -10.03
C LEU A 85 10.95 -2.27 -10.37
N ALA A 86 12.14 -2.26 -9.78
CA ALA A 86 13.16 -3.30 -9.99
C ALA A 86 12.67 -4.68 -9.55
N GLN A 87 11.93 -4.75 -8.44
CA GLN A 87 11.37 -5.99 -7.89
C GLN A 87 9.96 -6.32 -8.43
N LYS A 88 9.41 -5.49 -9.33
CA LYS A 88 8.06 -5.65 -9.91
C LYS A 88 6.95 -5.69 -8.85
N ILE A 89 7.11 -4.90 -7.78
CA ILE A 89 6.14 -4.82 -6.68
C ILE A 89 5.05 -3.81 -7.05
N PRO A 90 3.76 -4.15 -6.89
CA PRO A 90 2.66 -3.19 -7.05
C PRO A 90 2.82 -1.98 -6.12
N TYR A 91 2.67 -0.79 -6.69
CA TYR A 91 2.93 0.47 -6.00
C TYR A 91 1.80 1.47 -6.25
N PHE A 92 1.19 1.97 -5.18
CA PHE A 92 0.09 2.94 -5.24
C PHE A 92 0.49 4.25 -4.59
N THR A 93 0.25 5.35 -5.28
CA THR A 93 0.72 6.69 -4.89
C THR A 93 -0.38 7.62 -4.39
N THR A 94 -1.65 7.23 -4.54
CA THR A 94 -2.80 8.03 -4.10
C THR A 94 -3.66 7.26 -3.10
N ALA A 95 -4.28 7.96 -2.17
CA ALA A 95 -5.17 7.35 -1.20
C ALA A 95 -6.37 6.65 -1.85
N PRO A 96 -7.09 7.25 -2.82
CA PRO A 96 -8.18 6.56 -3.51
C PRO A 96 -7.75 5.25 -4.18
N ALA A 97 -6.65 5.25 -4.92
CA ALA A 97 -6.15 4.04 -5.57
C ALA A 97 -5.74 2.96 -4.57
N SER A 98 -5.13 3.34 -3.46
CA SER A 98 -4.75 2.43 -2.38
C SER A 98 -5.97 1.80 -1.70
N ILE A 99 -7.03 2.57 -1.47
CA ILE A 99 -8.30 2.08 -0.90
C ILE A 99 -8.94 1.05 -1.85
N GLU A 100 -9.02 1.36 -3.13
CA GLU A 100 -9.62 0.44 -4.11
C GLU A 100 -8.77 -0.84 -4.29
N ALA A 101 -7.45 -0.73 -4.26
CA ALA A 101 -6.57 -1.90 -4.27
C ALA A 101 -6.78 -2.78 -3.02
N ALA A 102 -6.83 -2.20 -1.83
CA ALA A 102 -7.11 -2.92 -0.59
C ALA A 102 -8.50 -3.59 -0.63
N ARG A 103 -9.52 -2.89 -1.16
CA ARG A 103 -10.87 -3.41 -1.34
C ARG A 103 -10.90 -4.60 -2.29
N ALA A 104 -10.20 -4.52 -3.42
CA ALA A 104 -10.11 -5.59 -4.40
C ALA A 104 -9.43 -6.84 -3.82
N ILE A 105 -8.34 -6.66 -3.07
CA ILE A 105 -7.63 -7.75 -2.39
C ILE A 105 -8.55 -8.40 -1.34
N GLY A 106 -9.21 -7.62 -0.52
CA GLY A 106 -10.16 -8.14 0.48
C GLY A 106 -11.29 -8.96 -0.15
N GLN A 107 -11.82 -8.51 -1.28
CA GLN A 107 -12.84 -9.27 -2.04
C GLN A 107 -12.28 -10.57 -2.63
N ALA A 108 -11.06 -10.57 -3.13
CA ALA A 108 -10.42 -11.77 -3.66
C ALA A 108 -10.14 -12.80 -2.55
N VAL A 109 -9.70 -12.35 -1.37
CA VAL A 109 -9.49 -13.22 -0.20
C VAL A 109 -10.80 -13.79 0.32
N ALA A 110 -11.86 -12.97 0.41
CA ALA A 110 -13.17 -13.40 0.88
C ALA A 110 -13.88 -14.37 -0.09
N ASN A 111 -13.55 -14.31 -1.37
CA ASN A 111 -14.20 -15.10 -2.43
C ASN A 111 -13.16 -15.75 -3.36
N PRO A 112 -12.37 -16.72 -2.88
CA PRO A 112 -11.27 -17.30 -3.66
C PRO A 112 -11.76 -18.05 -4.92
N SER A 113 -13.02 -18.48 -4.95
CA SER A 113 -13.63 -19.14 -6.11
C SER A 113 -14.12 -18.17 -7.18
N ARG A 114 -14.14 -16.87 -6.89
CA ARG A 114 -14.60 -15.85 -7.84
C ARG A 114 -13.45 -15.44 -8.76
N SER A 115 -13.56 -15.81 -10.02
CA SER A 115 -12.63 -15.31 -11.05
C SER A 115 -12.78 -13.79 -11.20
N LEU A 116 -11.65 -13.09 -11.25
CA LEU A 116 -11.62 -11.67 -11.61
C LEU A 116 -11.92 -11.57 -13.11
N GLU A 117 -13.13 -11.11 -13.45
CA GLU A 117 -13.52 -10.91 -14.83
C GLU A 117 -12.94 -9.61 -15.37
N VAL A 118 -12.14 -9.71 -16.41
CA VAL A 118 -11.61 -8.55 -17.12
C VAL A 118 -12.67 -8.06 -18.11
N ARG A 119 -13.10 -6.81 -17.93
CA ARG A 119 -14.10 -6.17 -18.80
C ARG A 119 -13.54 -4.90 -19.44
N PRO A 120 -13.88 -4.61 -20.70
CA PRO A 120 -13.51 -3.32 -21.29
C PRO A 120 -14.25 -2.18 -20.59
N LEU A 121 -13.55 -1.02 -20.46
CA LEU A 121 -14.11 0.15 -19.77
C LEU A 121 -15.48 0.57 -20.33
N GLN A 122 -15.67 0.44 -21.63
CA GLN A 122 -16.91 0.78 -22.33
C GLN A 122 -18.13 -0.05 -21.86
N SER A 123 -17.92 -1.27 -21.39
CA SER A 123 -19.03 -2.11 -20.90
C SER A 123 -19.68 -1.58 -19.61
N TYR A 124 -18.99 -0.73 -18.85
CA TYR A 124 -19.54 -0.10 -17.65
C TYR A 124 -20.51 1.04 -17.98
N TYR A 125 -20.34 1.70 -19.12
CA TYR A 125 -21.23 2.77 -19.56
C TYR A 125 -22.55 2.27 -20.17
N SER A 126 -22.57 1.08 -20.73
CA SER A 126 -23.78 0.49 -21.32
C SER A 126 -24.83 0.08 -20.29
N GLN A 127 -24.46 -0.03 -19.02
CA GLN A 127 -25.39 -0.43 -17.93
C GLN A 127 -26.03 0.75 -17.20
N SER A 128 -25.62 1.98 -17.47
CA SER A 128 -26.12 3.20 -16.78
C SER A 128 -27.32 3.86 -17.45
N HIS A 129 -27.94 3.25 -18.46
CA HIS A 129 -29.10 3.79 -19.19
C HIS A 129 -30.37 2.95 -18.98
N HIS A 130 -30.62 2.58 -17.72
CA HIS A 130 -31.96 2.06 -17.36
C HIS A 130 -32.44 2.69 -16.08
#